data_2382f62cb50bb347b3426a63cdfcc1d0
#
_entry.id   2382f62cb50bb347b3426a63cdfcc1d0
#
_cell.length_a   1.000
_cell.length_b   1.000
_cell.length_c   1.000
_cell.angle_alpha   90.00
_cell.angle_beta   90.00
_cell.angle_gamma   90.00
#
_symmetry.space_group_name_H-M   'P 1'
#
loop_
_entity.id
_entity.type
_entity.pdbx_description
1 polymer ?
#
loop_
_entity_poly.entity_id
_entity_poly.type
_entity_poly.pdbx_seq_one_letter_code
_entity_poly.pdbx_strand_id
1 'polypeptide(L)'
;ADRIDFYNEIDWQSTNALLKAEFPLNIENEKATYDLGIGSVERGNNVQTAYEVYAQQWADLTDKNNSYGVSILNDSKYGWDKPDNNTIRLTLLHTPETKGNYAYQDHQDFGFHTFTYSLTGHNGALDKPATAIKAEILNQPIKAFSSPKHAGTLGKEFAFVRSSNDQVVIKALKKAEVSDEYVVRVYETGGAAPQQAAITFAGEIEKAVLADGTEKEIGSADFNKNQLNVSIAPYSIQTFKVKLKKKADLQAPACAYLPLDYDRRCFSWNAFRKEGNFESGNSYAAELLPDSILKADGIPFRLGEKEIANGLTCKGNVLQLPTGHSYNRIYFLAASAGEDAVATFSTGNNSQEITVPSYTGFIGQWEHLGHTEGFLKDAEIAYVGTHRHASDKDEAYEFTYMFKFGMDIPKGATTVTLPDHADIVLFAATLVNEKYPAVTPASELFRTALKAGNGEEATSKANLLKQAKLIKCSGETNEKEVARYAVDGDVKTKWCDTSTAPNYIDFDFGKEQTIRGWKLVNAGNEGSVFITHTCFLQGRNSPDEEWKTIDELSDNKKNTVVRQFKPTSVRYVRLLVTQSTQNNSLK
;
A
#
# COMPACT_ATOMS: atom_id res chain seq x y z
N ALA A 1 -30.73 4.44 -4.96
CA ALA A 1 -29.31 4.85 -4.92
C ALA A 1 -29.24 6.24 -5.56
N ASP A 2 -28.50 7.14 -4.96
CA ASP A 2 -28.34 8.51 -5.43
C ASP A 2 -26.98 8.72 -6.14
N ARG A 3 -26.21 7.62 -6.33
CA ARG A 3 -24.88 7.61 -6.94
C ARG A 3 -24.62 6.29 -7.68
N ILE A 4 -23.92 6.38 -8.80
CA ILE A 4 -23.41 5.23 -9.56
C ILE A 4 -21.89 5.27 -9.49
N ASP A 5 -21.27 4.20 -8.98
CA ASP A 5 -19.83 4.06 -8.84
C ASP A 5 -19.27 3.22 -9.98
N PHE A 6 -18.18 3.70 -10.60
CA PHE A 6 -17.39 3.01 -11.61
C PHE A 6 -16.07 2.63 -10.98
N TYR A 7 -15.92 1.36 -10.66
CA TYR A 7 -14.67 0.81 -10.17
C TYR A 7 -13.79 0.38 -11.34
N ASN A 8 -12.57 0.87 -11.38
CA ASN A 8 -11.64 0.64 -12.48
C ASN A 8 -10.44 -0.17 -12.00
N GLU A 9 -10.05 -1.17 -12.77
CA GLU A 9 -8.82 -1.94 -12.66
C GLU A 9 -8.14 -1.92 -14.02
N ILE A 10 -6.95 -1.30 -14.09
CA ILE A 10 -6.24 -1.07 -15.35
C ILE A 10 -4.79 -1.48 -15.18
N ASP A 11 -4.33 -2.43 -16.00
CA ASP A 11 -2.90 -2.67 -16.20
C ASP A 11 -2.42 -1.76 -17.35
N TRP A 12 -1.81 -0.63 -16.97
CA TRP A 12 -1.41 0.40 -17.90
C TRP A 12 0.00 0.15 -18.42
N GLN A 13 0.11 0.00 -19.77
CA GLN A 13 1.37 -0.28 -20.46
C GLN A 13 1.58 0.63 -21.70
N SER A 14 0.79 1.70 -21.83
CA SER A 14 0.80 2.55 -23.02
C SER A 14 1.78 3.71 -22.86
N THR A 15 2.71 3.85 -23.80
CA THR A 15 3.61 5.01 -23.90
C THR A 15 2.98 6.13 -24.72
N ASN A 16 3.36 7.37 -24.43
CA ASN A 16 2.90 8.57 -25.15
C ASN A 16 1.36 8.60 -25.29
N ALA A 17 0.65 8.34 -24.20
CA ALA A 17 -0.79 8.20 -24.16
C ALA A 17 -1.42 8.87 -22.94
N LEU A 18 -2.64 9.34 -23.12
CA LEU A 18 -3.48 9.96 -22.10
C LEU A 18 -4.86 9.27 -22.10
N LEU A 19 -5.21 8.64 -21.00
CA LEU A 19 -6.51 8.00 -20.83
C LEU A 19 -7.45 8.94 -20.08
N LYS A 20 -8.64 9.16 -20.64
CA LYS A 20 -9.70 9.97 -20.02
C LYS A 20 -11.02 9.21 -19.97
N ALA A 21 -11.81 9.49 -18.93
CA ALA A 21 -13.24 9.20 -18.93
C ALA A 21 -13.97 10.44 -19.46
N GLU A 22 -14.83 10.25 -20.46
CA GLU A 22 -15.62 11.31 -21.08
C GLU A 22 -17.09 11.16 -20.71
N PHE A 23 -17.71 12.25 -20.27
CA PHE A 23 -19.10 12.32 -19.84
C PHE A 23 -19.86 13.32 -20.73
N PRO A 24 -20.42 12.87 -21.87
CA PRO A 24 -21.34 13.67 -22.64
C PRO A 24 -22.71 13.68 -21.94
N LEU A 25 -23.15 14.84 -21.50
CA LEU A 25 -24.36 15.01 -20.70
C LEU A 25 -25.45 15.72 -21.50
N ASN A 26 -26.72 15.43 -21.23
CA ASN A 26 -27.82 16.19 -21.80
C ASN A 26 -28.04 17.53 -21.05
N ILE A 27 -26.95 18.28 -20.86
CA ILE A 27 -26.86 19.54 -20.13
C ILE A 27 -26.11 20.52 -21.00
N GLU A 28 -26.56 21.77 -21.06
CA GLU A 28 -25.88 22.82 -21.80
C GLU A 28 -25.48 23.96 -20.87
N ASN A 29 -24.18 24.15 -20.67
CA ASN A 29 -23.61 25.28 -19.97
C ASN A 29 -22.16 25.51 -20.43
N GLU A 30 -21.78 26.76 -20.68
CA GLU A 30 -20.39 27.14 -20.99
C GLU A 30 -19.44 26.96 -19.81
N LYS A 31 -19.97 26.90 -18.59
CA LYS A 31 -19.20 26.77 -17.35
C LYS A 31 -19.52 25.49 -16.61
N ALA A 32 -18.53 24.94 -15.94
CA ALA A 32 -18.65 23.90 -14.92
C ALA A 32 -18.04 24.36 -13.61
N THR A 33 -18.51 23.81 -12.50
CA THR A 33 -17.98 24.08 -11.15
C THR A 33 -16.98 22.99 -10.77
N TYR A 34 -15.84 23.40 -10.24
CA TYR A 34 -14.74 22.52 -9.86
C TYR A 34 -14.37 22.70 -8.39
N ASP A 35 -14.22 21.60 -7.68
CA ASP A 35 -13.75 21.57 -6.29
C ASP A 35 -12.26 21.94 -6.20
N LEU A 36 -11.91 22.80 -5.25
CA LEU A 36 -10.53 23.20 -4.94
C LEU A 36 -10.01 22.59 -3.63
N GLY A 37 -10.78 21.69 -3.00
CA GLY A 37 -10.50 21.16 -1.67
C GLY A 37 -10.94 22.11 -0.56
N ILE A 38 -10.78 23.42 -0.78
CA ILE A 38 -11.37 24.49 0.05
C ILE A 38 -12.04 25.45 -0.91
N GLY A 39 -13.38 25.37 -0.93
CA GLY A 39 -14.17 26.12 -1.87
C GLY A 39 -14.22 25.49 -3.27
N SER A 40 -14.80 26.23 -4.18
CA SER A 40 -14.99 25.82 -5.58
C SER A 40 -14.85 27.00 -6.53
N VAL A 41 -14.59 26.71 -7.80
CA VAL A 41 -14.44 27.73 -8.85
C VAL A 41 -15.22 27.32 -10.09
N GLU A 42 -15.78 28.29 -10.80
CA GLU A 42 -16.34 28.08 -12.13
C GLU A 42 -15.29 28.30 -13.19
N ARG A 43 -15.22 27.40 -14.17
CA ARG A 43 -14.34 27.53 -15.36
C ARG A 43 -15.13 27.22 -16.63
N GLY A 44 -14.75 27.89 -17.71
CA GLY A 44 -15.32 27.72 -19.02
C GLY A 44 -14.80 26.49 -19.78
N ASN A 45 -15.16 26.45 -21.07
CA ASN A 45 -14.65 25.45 -21.99
C ASN A 45 -13.14 25.59 -22.20
N ASN A 46 -12.50 24.53 -22.69
CA ASN A 46 -11.07 24.48 -23.00
C ASN A 46 -10.64 25.65 -23.90
N VAL A 47 -9.50 26.19 -23.59
CA VAL A 47 -8.77 27.14 -24.45
C VAL A 47 -7.31 26.74 -24.53
N GLN A 48 -6.59 27.22 -25.52
CA GLN A 48 -5.19 26.84 -25.77
C GLN A 48 -4.28 27.02 -24.53
N THR A 49 -4.52 28.04 -23.72
CA THR A 49 -3.75 28.34 -22.51
C THR A 49 -4.29 27.69 -21.23
N ALA A 50 -5.46 27.06 -21.28
CA ALA A 50 -6.11 26.36 -20.16
C ALA A 50 -6.87 25.15 -20.72
N TYR A 51 -6.13 24.20 -21.30
CA TYR A 51 -6.72 23.02 -21.91
C TYR A 51 -7.14 22.02 -20.84
N GLU A 52 -6.33 21.79 -19.82
CA GLU A 52 -6.62 20.93 -18.68
C GLU A 52 -6.54 21.73 -17.39
N VAL A 53 -7.48 21.51 -16.52
CA VAL A 53 -7.62 22.24 -15.26
C VAL A 53 -7.66 21.26 -14.09
N TYR A 54 -7.29 21.74 -12.94
CA TYR A 54 -7.25 20.97 -11.72
C TYR A 54 -8.58 21.06 -10.96
N ALA A 55 -9.04 19.95 -10.39
CA ALA A 55 -10.01 19.89 -9.32
C ALA A 55 -9.69 18.74 -8.36
N GLN A 56 -10.17 18.82 -7.12
CA GLN A 56 -9.89 17.82 -6.10
C GLN A 56 -10.81 16.60 -6.24
N GLN A 57 -11.92 16.59 -5.53
CA GLN A 57 -12.76 15.40 -5.38
C GLN A 57 -13.97 15.38 -6.30
N TRP A 58 -14.36 16.52 -6.89
CA TRP A 58 -15.54 16.59 -7.75
C TRP A 58 -15.49 17.73 -8.78
N ALA A 59 -16.25 17.54 -9.85
CA ALA A 59 -16.64 18.58 -10.79
C ALA A 59 -18.13 18.42 -11.10
N ASP A 60 -18.79 19.53 -11.42
CA ASP A 60 -20.22 19.56 -11.68
C ASP A 60 -20.55 20.34 -12.94
N LEU A 61 -21.47 19.81 -13.73
CA LEU A 61 -22.12 20.51 -14.81
C LEU A 61 -23.62 20.63 -14.52
N THR A 62 -24.04 21.82 -14.17
CA THR A 62 -25.45 22.20 -13.99
C THR A 62 -25.91 22.98 -15.21
N ASP A 63 -27.16 22.79 -15.66
CA ASP A 63 -27.71 23.54 -16.79
C ASP A 63 -27.79 25.05 -16.48
N LYS A 64 -27.75 25.88 -17.51
CA LYS A 64 -27.75 27.34 -17.37
C LYS A 64 -28.96 27.93 -16.65
N ASN A 65 -30.05 27.17 -16.55
CA ASN A 65 -31.28 27.58 -15.85
C ASN A 65 -31.35 27.07 -14.42
N ASN A 66 -30.31 26.34 -13.95
CA ASN A 66 -30.28 25.67 -12.65
C ASN A 66 -31.46 24.72 -12.44
N SER A 67 -31.88 24.00 -13.50
CA SER A 67 -33.00 23.07 -13.39
C SER A 67 -32.56 21.66 -12.97
N TYR A 68 -31.40 21.25 -13.40
CA TYR A 68 -30.76 19.96 -13.04
C TYR A 68 -29.28 19.97 -13.38
N GLY A 69 -28.55 19.03 -12.82
CA GLY A 69 -27.13 18.87 -13.08
C GLY A 69 -26.60 17.47 -12.75
N VAL A 70 -25.36 17.24 -13.09
CA VAL A 70 -24.62 16.01 -12.80
C VAL A 70 -23.26 16.38 -12.21
N SER A 71 -23.00 15.86 -11.02
CA SER A 71 -21.68 15.92 -10.41
C SER A 71 -20.93 14.62 -10.66
N ILE A 72 -19.67 14.74 -11.04
CA ILE A 72 -18.71 13.63 -11.19
C ILE A 72 -17.78 13.68 -10.01
N LEU A 73 -17.70 12.59 -9.25
CA LEU A 73 -16.88 12.44 -8.06
C LEU A 73 -15.69 11.52 -8.39
N ASN A 74 -14.57 11.68 -7.71
CA ASN A 74 -13.42 10.81 -7.89
C ASN A 74 -12.64 10.58 -6.57
N ASP A 75 -11.84 9.52 -6.51
CA ASP A 75 -11.04 9.16 -5.33
C ASP A 75 -9.54 9.48 -5.45
N SER A 76 -9.04 9.90 -6.62
CA SER A 76 -7.58 10.11 -6.77
C SER A 76 -7.17 10.77 -8.10
N LYS A 77 -8.13 11.32 -8.86
CA LYS A 77 -7.87 11.87 -10.19
C LYS A 77 -8.14 13.37 -10.22
N TYR A 78 -7.15 14.17 -10.61
CA TYR A 78 -7.17 15.62 -10.41
C TYR A 78 -7.16 16.44 -11.71
N GLY A 79 -6.95 15.80 -12.85
CA GLY A 79 -6.95 16.45 -14.17
C GLY A 79 -8.34 16.45 -14.80
N TRP A 80 -8.81 17.62 -15.22
CA TRP A 80 -10.13 17.80 -15.80
C TRP A 80 -10.08 18.69 -17.03
N ASP A 81 -10.98 18.47 -17.94
CA ASP A 81 -11.20 19.38 -19.06
C ASP A 81 -12.66 19.39 -19.52
N LYS A 82 -13.02 20.44 -20.23
CA LYS A 82 -14.37 20.68 -20.75
C LYS A 82 -14.26 21.13 -22.21
N PRO A 83 -14.39 20.18 -23.17
CA PRO A 83 -14.18 20.49 -24.58
C PRO A 83 -15.28 21.34 -25.21
N ASP A 84 -16.49 21.25 -24.68
CA ASP A 84 -17.69 21.92 -25.19
C ASP A 84 -18.72 22.17 -24.06
N ASN A 85 -19.93 22.64 -24.43
CA ASN A 85 -20.96 23.03 -23.45
C ASN A 85 -21.60 21.88 -22.70
N ASN A 86 -21.48 20.64 -23.17
CA ASN A 86 -22.21 19.50 -22.64
C ASN A 86 -21.31 18.36 -22.17
N THR A 87 -19.99 18.49 -22.30
CA THR A 87 -19.05 17.42 -21.96
C THR A 87 -18.06 17.84 -20.87
N ILE A 88 -17.86 16.97 -19.88
CA ILE A 88 -16.74 17.02 -18.92
C ILE A 88 -15.91 15.76 -19.09
N ARG A 89 -14.57 15.89 -18.99
CA ARG A 89 -13.66 14.76 -19.01
C ARG A 89 -12.77 14.74 -17.79
N LEU A 90 -12.53 13.53 -17.26
CA LEU A 90 -11.64 13.26 -16.15
C LEU A 90 -10.41 12.51 -16.67
N THR A 91 -9.22 13.04 -16.45
CA THR A 91 -7.95 12.38 -16.76
C THR A 91 -7.70 11.25 -15.77
N LEU A 92 -7.47 10.05 -16.27
CA LEU A 92 -7.30 8.84 -15.49
C LEU A 92 -5.82 8.43 -15.35
N LEU A 93 -5.11 8.29 -16.48
CA LEU A 93 -3.70 7.89 -16.53
C LEU A 93 -2.98 8.66 -17.65
N HIS A 94 -1.70 8.94 -17.44
CA HIS A 94 -0.90 9.69 -18.40
C HIS A 94 0.55 9.23 -18.42
N THR A 95 1.00 8.71 -19.56
CA THR A 95 2.42 8.49 -19.85
C THR A 95 2.82 9.46 -20.95
N PRO A 96 3.44 10.60 -20.61
CA PRO A 96 3.82 11.62 -21.59
C PRO A 96 4.97 11.16 -22.49
N GLU A 97 5.08 11.74 -23.67
CA GLU A 97 6.28 11.65 -24.49
C GLU A 97 7.44 12.34 -23.77
N THR A 98 8.53 11.63 -23.53
CA THR A 98 9.74 12.18 -22.92
C THR A 98 10.85 12.32 -23.96
N LYS A 99 11.69 13.37 -23.85
CA LYS A 99 12.73 13.70 -24.82
C LYS A 99 14.08 13.94 -24.15
N GLY A 100 15.14 13.72 -24.92
CA GLY A 100 16.50 14.04 -24.50
C GLY A 100 16.92 13.28 -23.23
N ASN A 101 17.42 13.99 -22.24
CA ASN A 101 17.94 13.41 -21.00
C ASN A 101 16.86 12.76 -20.11
N TYR A 102 15.58 12.90 -20.46
CA TYR A 102 14.46 12.33 -19.69
C TYR A 102 13.83 11.10 -20.37
N ALA A 103 14.44 10.58 -21.43
CA ALA A 103 13.92 9.42 -22.17
C ALA A 103 13.73 8.17 -21.27
N TYR A 104 14.49 8.07 -20.15
CA TYR A 104 14.33 7.01 -19.16
C TYR A 104 13.02 7.09 -18.37
N GLN A 105 12.25 8.16 -18.50
CA GLN A 105 10.95 8.35 -17.85
C GLN A 105 9.76 8.03 -18.77
N ASP A 106 9.97 7.35 -19.88
CA ASP A 106 8.95 7.06 -20.90
C ASP A 106 7.90 6.03 -20.47
N HIS A 107 8.04 5.49 -19.26
CA HIS A 107 7.16 4.50 -18.66
C HIS A 107 6.46 5.00 -17.36
N GLN A 108 6.29 6.32 -17.23
CA GLN A 108 5.51 6.88 -16.12
C GLN A 108 4.08 6.31 -16.11
N ASP A 109 3.52 6.12 -14.92
CA ASP A 109 2.22 5.48 -14.70
C ASP A 109 2.10 4.01 -15.14
N PHE A 110 3.17 3.35 -15.58
CA PHE A 110 3.10 1.93 -15.91
C PHE A 110 2.79 1.09 -14.68
N GLY A 111 1.95 0.06 -14.86
CA GLY A 111 1.57 -0.92 -13.86
C GLY A 111 0.07 -0.97 -13.62
N PHE A 112 -0.29 -1.64 -12.52
CA PHE A 112 -1.67 -1.90 -12.17
C PHE A 112 -2.25 -0.76 -11.32
N HIS A 113 -3.36 -0.20 -11.77
CA HIS A 113 -4.06 0.90 -11.11
C HIS A 113 -5.47 0.50 -10.71
N THR A 114 -5.89 0.92 -9.51
CA THR A 114 -7.28 0.83 -9.07
C THR A 114 -7.76 2.20 -8.62
N PHE A 115 -8.91 2.62 -9.12
CA PHE A 115 -9.54 3.87 -8.71
C PHE A 115 -11.03 3.84 -9.01
N THR A 116 -11.77 4.72 -8.34
CA THR A 116 -13.21 4.85 -8.50
C THR A 116 -13.57 6.28 -8.88
N TYR A 117 -14.44 6.43 -9.87
CA TYR A 117 -15.17 7.67 -10.08
C TYR A 117 -16.68 7.39 -10.05
N SER A 118 -17.48 8.42 -9.79
CA SER A 118 -18.91 8.24 -9.59
C SER A 118 -19.71 9.35 -10.24
N LEU A 119 -20.95 9.04 -10.60
CA LEU A 119 -21.93 10.00 -11.09
C LEU A 119 -23.05 10.17 -10.07
N THR A 120 -23.43 11.40 -9.78
CA THR A 120 -24.62 11.75 -8.99
C THR A 120 -25.39 12.88 -9.67
N GLY A 121 -26.67 12.65 -9.95
CA GLY A 121 -27.56 13.67 -10.48
C GLY A 121 -28.19 14.51 -9.36
N HIS A 122 -28.58 15.73 -9.69
CA HIS A 122 -29.36 16.58 -8.81
C HIS A 122 -30.39 17.39 -9.59
N ASN A 123 -31.52 17.74 -8.92
CA ASN A 123 -32.49 18.68 -9.41
C ASN A 123 -32.18 20.08 -8.85
N GLY A 124 -32.43 21.11 -9.63
CA GLY A 124 -32.15 22.48 -9.23
C GLY A 124 -30.69 22.87 -9.33
N ALA A 125 -30.34 23.95 -8.67
CA ALA A 125 -28.94 24.43 -8.57
C ALA A 125 -28.05 23.44 -7.83
N LEU A 126 -26.76 23.50 -8.10
CA LEU A 126 -25.75 22.71 -7.39
C LEU A 126 -25.77 23.00 -5.89
N ASP A 127 -26.00 21.95 -5.10
CA ASP A 127 -25.78 21.95 -3.66
C ASP A 127 -24.33 21.56 -3.36
N LYS A 128 -23.45 22.56 -3.25
CA LYS A 128 -22.02 22.37 -3.03
C LYS A 128 -21.70 21.60 -1.74
N PRO A 129 -22.31 21.93 -0.57
CA PRO A 129 -22.13 21.16 0.66
C PRO A 129 -22.51 19.69 0.51
N ALA A 130 -23.69 19.39 -0.03
CA ALA A 130 -24.14 18.02 -0.21
C ALA A 130 -23.23 17.24 -1.19
N THR A 131 -22.77 17.89 -2.27
CA THR A 131 -21.83 17.28 -3.23
C THR A 131 -20.46 17.00 -2.60
N ALA A 132 -19.94 17.95 -1.80
CA ALA A 132 -18.70 17.76 -1.08
C ALA A 132 -18.78 16.59 -0.08
N ILE A 133 -19.90 16.44 0.64
CA ILE A 133 -20.12 15.30 1.55
C ILE A 133 -20.16 13.97 0.77
N LYS A 134 -20.84 13.91 -0.37
CA LYS A 134 -20.87 12.70 -1.22
C LYS A 134 -19.47 12.32 -1.74
N ALA A 135 -18.66 13.31 -2.11
CA ALA A 135 -17.29 13.11 -2.53
C ALA A 135 -16.39 12.63 -1.37
N GLU A 136 -16.57 13.19 -0.18
CA GLU A 136 -15.87 12.73 1.03
C GLU A 136 -16.22 11.28 1.38
N ILE A 137 -17.50 10.88 1.28
CA ILE A 137 -17.94 9.48 1.50
C ILE A 137 -17.30 8.53 0.48
N LEU A 138 -17.10 8.95 -0.77
CA LEU A 138 -16.38 8.15 -1.76
C LEU A 138 -14.92 7.96 -1.36
N ASN A 139 -14.26 9.03 -0.89
CA ASN A 139 -12.84 9.05 -0.53
C ASN A 139 -12.56 8.41 0.84
N GLN A 140 -13.54 8.39 1.74
CA GLN A 140 -13.46 7.79 3.07
C GLN A 140 -14.57 6.74 3.28
N PRO A 141 -14.48 5.60 2.63
CA PRO A 141 -15.50 4.56 2.74
C PRO A 141 -15.59 4.00 4.16
N ILE A 142 -16.80 3.63 4.56
CA ILE A 142 -17.06 3.01 5.87
C ILE A 142 -16.27 1.70 5.97
N LYS A 143 -15.60 1.51 7.11
CA LYS A 143 -14.92 0.27 7.47
C LYS A 143 -15.80 -0.52 8.44
N ALA A 144 -16.01 -1.80 8.15
CA ALA A 144 -16.78 -2.71 8.98
C ALA A 144 -15.87 -3.68 9.73
N PHE A 145 -16.22 -3.95 10.99
CA PHE A 145 -15.49 -4.88 11.86
C PHE A 145 -16.46 -5.84 12.52
N SER A 146 -16.07 -7.09 12.65
CA SER A 146 -16.72 -8.09 13.48
C SER A 146 -16.16 -8.02 14.89
N SER A 147 -17.04 -8.07 15.89
CA SER A 147 -16.68 -8.11 17.30
C SER A 147 -17.54 -9.14 18.02
N PRO A 148 -16.97 -9.94 18.92
CA PRO A 148 -17.76 -10.79 19.83
C PRO A 148 -18.68 -9.95 20.69
N LYS A 149 -19.75 -10.58 21.21
CA LYS A 149 -20.67 -9.91 22.15
C LYS A 149 -19.94 -9.47 23.40
N HIS A 150 -19.99 -8.20 23.73
CA HIS A 150 -19.39 -7.63 24.94
C HIS A 150 -20.25 -6.50 25.51
N ALA A 151 -20.06 -6.16 26.78
CA ALA A 151 -20.68 -4.99 27.40
C ALA A 151 -19.96 -3.71 26.93
N GLY A 152 -20.69 -2.62 26.86
CA GLY A 152 -20.17 -1.29 26.50
C GLY A 152 -21.06 -0.17 27.02
N THR A 153 -20.51 1.04 27.07
CA THR A 153 -21.22 2.23 27.59
C THR A 153 -21.48 3.29 26.54
N LEU A 154 -20.99 3.10 25.31
CA LEU A 154 -21.09 4.12 24.22
C LEU A 154 -22.41 4.06 23.45
N GLY A 155 -23.26 3.04 23.69
CA GLY A 155 -24.50 2.84 22.94
C GLY A 155 -24.25 2.23 21.56
N LYS A 156 -25.26 2.32 20.68
CA LYS A 156 -25.20 1.83 19.30
C LYS A 156 -24.55 2.81 18.34
N GLU A 157 -24.56 4.10 18.70
CA GLU A 157 -23.99 5.19 17.94
C GLU A 157 -23.09 6.03 18.84
N PHE A 158 -21.95 6.39 18.35
CA PHE A 158 -21.01 7.25 19.04
C PHE A 158 -20.27 8.14 18.03
N ALA A 159 -20.15 9.42 18.35
CA ALA A 159 -19.26 10.33 17.66
C ALA A 159 -18.38 11.05 18.67
N PHE A 160 -17.07 11.06 18.43
CA PHE A 160 -16.13 11.82 19.25
C PHE A 160 -16.32 13.33 19.07
N VAL A 161 -16.66 13.77 17.86
CA VAL A 161 -16.92 15.17 17.51
C VAL A 161 -18.00 15.25 16.44
N ARG A 162 -18.88 16.26 16.53
CA ARG A 162 -19.94 16.55 15.53
C ARG A 162 -20.06 18.05 15.27
N SER A 163 -20.35 18.43 14.02
CA SER A 163 -20.81 19.76 13.66
C SER A 163 -22.35 19.82 13.69
N SER A 164 -22.91 20.93 14.12
CA SER A 164 -24.35 21.18 14.07
C SER A 164 -24.81 21.76 12.72
N ASN A 165 -23.90 22.05 11.80
CA ASN A 165 -24.18 22.67 10.51
C ASN A 165 -23.43 21.93 9.41
N ASP A 166 -24.14 21.38 8.43
CA ASP A 166 -23.59 20.59 7.33
C ASP A 166 -22.70 21.41 6.38
N GLN A 167 -22.82 22.74 6.39
CA GLN A 167 -21.93 23.64 5.64
C GLN A 167 -20.61 23.91 6.36
N VAL A 168 -20.50 23.54 7.64
CA VAL A 168 -19.25 23.66 8.42
C VAL A 168 -18.71 22.27 8.70
N VAL A 169 -17.81 21.83 7.85
CA VAL A 169 -17.25 20.48 7.85
C VAL A 169 -16.03 20.40 8.75
N ILE A 170 -15.94 19.35 9.55
CA ILE A 170 -14.73 19.00 10.31
C ILE A 170 -13.78 18.28 9.37
N LYS A 171 -12.76 18.98 8.86
CA LYS A 171 -11.81 18.43 7.88
C LYS A 171 -10.67 17.67 8.52
N ALA A 172 -10.30 18.00 9.74
CA ALA A 172 -9.27 17.28 10.47
C ALA A 172 -9.58 17.25 11.98
N LEU A 173 -9.31 16.11 12.57
CA LEU A 173 -9.25 15.91 14.01
C LEU A 173 -7.98 15.11 14.30
N LYS A 174 -7.03 15.69 15.03
CA LYS A 174 -5.76 15.06 15.34
C LYS A 174 -5.27 15.45 16.74
N LYS A 175 -4.28 14.74 17.26
CA LYS A 175 -3.51 15.18 18.41
C LYS A 175 -2.59 16.35 17.98
N ALA A 176 -2.40 17.35 18.86
CA ALA A 176 -1.44 18.43 18.61
C ALA A 176 0.00 17.89 18.57
N GLU A 177 0.88 18.53 17.78
CA GLU A 177 2.28 18.09 17.60
C GLU A 177 3.08 18.13 18.91
N VAL A 178 2.87 19.17 19.73
CA VAL A 178 3.71 19.42 20.93
C VAL A 178 2.94 19.42 22.24
N SER A 179 1.66 19.06 22.27
CA SER A 179 0.83 19.10 23.48
C SER A 179 -0.22 17.98 23.51
N ASP A 180 -0.88 17.82 24.67
CA ASP A 180 -1.97 16.85 24.85
C ASP A 180 -3.34 17.34 24.38
N GLU A 181 -3.38 18.45 23.64
CA GLU A 181 -4.60 19.01 23.07
C GLU A 181 -4.98 18.30 21.77
N TYR A 182 -6.25 18.42 21.40
CA TYR A 182 -6.74 18.03 20.08
C TYR A 182 -6.73 19.23 19.16
N VAL A 183 -6.30 19.05 17.92
CA VAL A 183 -6.44 20.04 16.85
C VAL A 183 -7.67 19.68 16.02
N VAL A 184 -8.58 20.64 15.88
CA VAL A 184 -9.77 20.54 15.07
C VAL A 184 -9.72 21.61 13.99
N ARG A 185 -9.81 21.19 12.71
CA ARG A 185 -9.91 22.09 11.57
C ARG A 185 -11.29 22.00 10.97
N VAL A 186 -11.94 23.13 10.84
CA VAL A 186 -13.23 23.25 10.19
C VAL A 186 -13.13 24.18 8.99
N TYR A 187 -13.94 23.93 7.97
CA TYR A 187 -14.05 24.83 6.85
C TYR A 187 -15.50 24.98 6.39
N GLU A 188 -15.81 26.10 5.75
CA GLU A 188 -17.11 26.41 5.19
C GLU A 188 -17.15 26.01 3.71
N THR A 189 -18.15 25.19 3.30
CA THR A 189 -18.24 24.56 1.99
C THR A 189 -19.15 25.27 0.98
N GLY A 190 -20.11 26.06 1.44
CA GLY A 190 -21.17 26.67 0.60
C GLY A 190 -20.71 27.90 -0.17
N GLY A 191 -19.89 28.75 0.46
CA GLY A 191 -19.33 29.96 -0.12
C GLY A 191 -20.30 31.13 -0.26
N ALA A 192 -21.55 30.99 0.12
CA ALA A 192 -22.59 32.02 -0.09
C ALA A 192 -22.65 33.06 1.03
N ALA A 193 -22.55 32.66 2.27
CA ALA A 193 -22.66 33.53 3.44
C ALA A 193 -21.88 32.96 4.64
N PRO A 194 -21.48 33.81 5.61
CA PRO A 194 -20.92 33.36 6.86
C PRO A 194 -21.80 32.34 7.58
N GLN A 195 -21.24 31.34 8.18
CA GLN A 195 -21.94 30.27 8.88
C GLN A 195 -21.62 30.27 10.38
N GLN A 196 -22.60 29.75 11.14
CA GLN A 196 -22.48 29.49 12.56
C GLN A 196 -22.61 27.99 12.79
N ALA A 197 -21.75 27.41 13.64
CA ALA A 197 -21.82 26.02 14.02
C ALA A 197 -21.41 25.81 15.48
N ALA A 198 -22.03 24.85 16.14
CA ALA A 198 -21.56 24.28 17.39
C ALA A 198 -20.84 22.96 17.07
N ILE A 199 -19.55 22.91 17.38
CA ILE A 199 -18.74 21.70 17.28
C ILE A 199 -18.78 21.01 18.64
N THR A 200 -19.54 19.91 18.72
CA THR A 200 -19.80 19.19 19.98
C THR A 200 -18.88 18.02 20.15
N PHE A 201 -18.16 17.98 21.26
CA PHE A 201 -17.23 16.90 21.63
C PHE A 201 -17.90 15.88 22.59
N ALA A 202 -17.42 14.65 22.60
CA ALA A 202 -17.86 13.62 23.53
C ALA A 202 -17.45 13.90 25.00
N GLY A 203 -16.43 14.75 25.22
CA GLY A 203 -15.95 15.19 26.52
C GLY A 203 -16.14 16.68 26.76
N GLU A 204 -16.16 17.13 28.01
CA GLU A 204 -16.18 18.55 28.34
C GLU A 204 -14.85 19.22 27.98
N ILE A 205 -14.95 20.44 27.46
CA ILE A 205 -13.79 21.27 27.12
C ILE A 205 -13.24 21.93 28.38
N GLU A 206 -11.95 21.79 28.60
CA GLU A 206 -11.21 22.50 29.66
C GLU A 206 -10.66 23.84 29.16
N LYS A 207 -10.13 23.85 27.93
CA LYS A 207 -9.55 25.02 27.25
C LYS A 207 -9.81 24.89 25.74
N ALA A 208 -10.11 25.99 25.08
CA ALA A 208 -10.09 26.08 23.64
C ALA A 208 -9.45 27.42 23.18
N VAL A 209 -8.67 27.36 22.12
CA VAL A 209 -8.02 28.52 21.53
C VAL A 209 -8.08 28.43 20.01
N LEU A 210 -8.13 29.60 19.37
CA LEU A 210 -7.93 29.71 17.92
C LEU A 210 -6.43 29.58 17.62
N ALA A 211 -6.09 28.81 16.59
CA ALA A 211 -4.72 28.57 16.17
C ALA A 211 -4.53 28.81 14.67
N ASP A 212 -3.32 29.04 14.26
CA ASP A 212 -2.96 29.06 12.84
C ASP A 212 -2.74 27.65 12.26
N GLY A 213 -2.38 27.55 10.99
CA GLY A 213 -2.11 26.27 10.31
C GLY A 213 -0.93 25.49 10.89
N THR A 214 -0.03 26.14 11.64
CA THR A 214 1.13 25.55 12.33
C THR A 214 0.86 25.27 13.81
N GLU A 215 -0.40 25.36 14.24
CA GLU A 215 -0.89 25.08 15.61
C GLU A 215 -0.44 26.11 16.67
N LYS A 216 0.06 27.28 16.27
CA LYS A 216 0.33 28.38 17.18
C LYS A 216 -0.96 29.07 17.58
N GLU A 217 -1.10 29.38 18.88
CA GLU A 217 -2.24 30.10 19.40
C GLU A 217 -2.24 31.55 18.87
N ILE A 218 -3.37 31.97 18.27
CA ILE A 218 -3.55 33.32 17.70
C ILE A 218 -4.72 34.08 18.32
N GLY A 219 -5.52 33.43 19.16
CA GLY A 219 -6.67 34.04 19.83
C GLY A 219 -7.44 33.11 20.74
N SER A 220 -8.40 33.67 21.47
CA SER A 220 -9.36 32.88 22.26
C SER A 220 -10.41 32.23 21.37
N ALA A 221 -10.96 31.11 21.82
CA ALA A 221 -12.13 30.47 21.20
C ALA A 221 -13.30 30.49 22.18
N ASP A 222 -14.52 30.67 21.66
CA ASP A 222 -15.73 30.64 22.47
C ASP A 222 -16.22 29.19 22.63
N PHE A 223 -16.43 28.76 23.88
CA PHE A 223 -16.95 27.43 24.16
C PHE A 223 -17.79 27.40 25.43
N ASN A 224 -18.70 26.43 25.48
CA ASN A 224 -19.54 26.17 26.64
C ASN A 224 -19.68 24.66 26.86
N LYS A 225 -19.26 24.18 28.02
CA LYS A 225 -19.22 22.74 28.36
C LYS A 225 -18.44 21.94 27.30
N ASN A 226 -19.12 21.18 26.48
CA ASN A 226 -18.55 20.33 25.45
C ASN A 226 -18.75 20.88 24.01
N GLN A 227 -19.22 22.12 23.88
CA GLN A 227 -19.47 22.78 22.60
C GLN A 227 -18.48 23.91 22.35
N LEU A 228 -17.81 23.88 21.22
CA LEU A 228 -17.01 24.96 20.65
C LEU A 228 -17.90 25.72 19.66
N ASN A 229 -18.10 27.02 19.89
CA ASN A 229 -18.90 27.87 19.01
C ASN A 229 -18.04 28.44 17.90
N VAL A 230 -18.42 28.21 16.66
CA VAL A 230 -17.66 28.63 15.49
C VAL A 230 -18.48 29.61 14.67
N SER A 231 -17.86 30.74 14.31
CA SER A 231 -18.35 31.69 13.31
C SER A 231 -17.32 31.75 12.19
N ILE A 232 -17.70 31.33 10.98
CA ILE A 232 -16.78 31.10 9.88
C ILE A 232 -17.25 31.82 8.62
N ALA A 233 -16.33 32.52 7.95
CA ALA A 233 -16.61 33.19 6.68
C ALA A 233 -16.70 32.21 5.50
N PRO A 234 -17.33 32.61 4.38
CA PRO A 234 -17.38 31.79 3.18
C PRO A 234 -15.99 31.30 2.74
N TYR A 235 -15.92 30.00 2.42
CA TYR A 235 -14.70 29.32 1.94
C TYR A 235 -13.46 29.52 2.83
N SER A 236 -13.64 29.81 4.12
CA SER A 236 -12.52 29.95 5.03
C SER A 236 -12.30 28.71 5.87
N ILE A 237 -11.08 28.60 6.42
CA ILE A 237 -10.68 27.55 7.37
C ILE A 237 -10.46 28.19 8.74
N GLN A 238 -10.82 27.47 9.78
CA GLN A 238 -10.40 27.78 11.14
C GLN A 238 -9.81 26.56 11.80
N THR A 239 -8.73 26.77 12.54
CA THR A 239 -8.03 25.74 13.33
C THR A 239 -8.19 26.07 14.80
N PHE A 240 -8.58 25.09 15.59
CA PHE A 240 -8.71 25.21 17.03
C PHE A 240 -7.87 24.16 17.73
N LYS A 241 -7.24 24.55 18.84
CA LYS A 241 -6.68 23.62 19.81
C LYS A 241 -7.63 23.49 20.98
N VAL A 242 -8.02 22.25 21.30
CA VAL A 242 -9.03 21.95 22.31
C VAL A 242 -8.46 20.96 23.32
N LYS A 243 -8.43 21.35 24.58
CA LYS A 243 -8.12 20.46 25.68
C LYS A 243 -9.42 19.98 26.31
N LEU A 244 -9.61 18.67 26.35
CA LEU A 244 -10.76 18.05 27.00
C LEU A 244 -10.42 17.71 28.44
N LYS A 245 -11.39 17.87 29.35
CA LYS A 245 -11.27 17.37 30.72
C LYS A 245 -11.00 15.87 30.69
N LYS A 246 -9.96 15.43 31.40
CA LYS A 246 -9.70 14.00 31.54
C LYS A 246 -10.90 13.36 32.26
N LYS A 247 -11.55 12.42 31.61
CA LYS A 247 -12.32 11.39 32.31
C LYS A 247 -11.29 10.48 32.98
N ALA A 248 -11.70 9.86 34.12
CA ALA A 248 -10.85 8.97 34.89
C ALA A 248 -9.95 8.12 33.97
N ASP A 249 -8.67 8.02 34.30
CA ASP A 249 -7.67 7.31 33.51
C ASP A 249 -8.22 5.95 33.10
N LEU A 250 -8.39 5.73 31.81
CA LEU A 250 -8.49 4.39 31.26
C LEU A 250 -7.19 3.71 31.70
N GLN A 251 -7.28 2.81 32.68
CA GLN A 251 -6.11 2.03 33.03
C GLN A 251 -5.64 1.30 31.79
N ALA A 252 -4.42 1.57 31.37
CA ALA A 252 -3.77 0.79 30.35
C ALA A 252 -3.89 -0.69 30.70
N PRO A 253 -4.10 -1.59 29.74
CA PRO A 253 -4.15 -3.02 30.04
C PRO A 253 -2.89 -3.42 30.81
N ALA A 254 -3.05 -4.29 31.79
CA ALA A 254 -1.90 -4.84 32.52
C ALA A 254 -0.98 -5.53 31.50
N CYS A 255 0.29 -5.15 31.50
CA CYS A 255 1.29 -5.73 30.60
C CYS A 255 2.53 -6.16 31.41
N ALA A 256 3.27 -7.11 30.85
CA ALA A 256 4.58 -7.52 31.34
C ALA A 256 5.53 -7.76 30.19
N TYR A 257 6.79 -7.37 30.36
CA TYR A 257 7.84 -7.67 29.39
C TYR A 257 8.33 -9.10 29.57
N LEU A 258 8.36 -9.87 28.50
CA LEU A 258 8.94 -11.20 28.53
C LEU A 258 10.46 -11.09 28.31
N PRO A 259 11.29 -11.61 29.20
CA PRO A 259 12.74 -11.61 29.01
C PRO A 259 13.13 -12.42 27.75
N LEU A 260 14.07 -11.91 26.99
CA LEU A 260 14.64 -12.56 25.82
C LEU A 260 16.16 -12.75 26.01
N ASP A 261 16.64 -13.95 25.72
CA ASP A 261 18.07 -14.27 25.76
C ASP A 261 18.71 -13.83 24.44
N TYR A 262 19.04 -12.55 24.34
CA TYR A 262 19.57 -11.94 23.13
C TYR A 262 20.89 -12.54 22.69
N ASP A 263 21.03 -12.82 21.38
CA ASP A 263 22.22 -13.41 20.77
C ASP A 263 22.80 -12.59 19.60
N ARG A 264 22.13 -11.47 19.21
CA ARG A 264 22.53 -10.63 18.08
C ARG A 264 22.59 -9.16 18.50
N ARG A 265 23.66 -8.46 18.07
CA ARG A 265 23.79 -7.01 18.25
C ARG A 265 23.19 -6.29 17.06
N CYS A 266 21.94 -5.89 17.17
CA CYS A 266 21.14 -5.33 16.08
C CYS A 266 21.31 -3.81 15.93
N PHE A 267 21.77 -3.12 16.97
CA PHE A 267 21.91 -1.67 17.02
C PHE A 267 23.39 -1.27 17.09
N SER A 268 23.74 -0.15 16.47
CA SER A 268 25.05 0.48 16.61
C SER A 268 24.94 1.99 16.67
N TRP A 269 25.90 2.61 17.34
CA TRP A 269 26.04 4.07 17.40
C TRP A 269 26.88 4.59 16.21
N ASN A 270 26.65 5.82 15.80
CA ASN A 270 27.43 6.50 14.76
C ASN A 270 28.94 6.36 14.94
N ALA A 271 29.42 6.46 16.19
CA ALA A 271 30.86 6.31 16.47
C ALA A 271 31.35 4.85 16.43
N PHE A 272 30.46 3.86 16.47
CA PHE A 272 30.76 2.45 16.63
C PHE A 272 29.97 1.56 15.66
N ARG A 273 29.79 2.02 14.41
CA ARG A 273 28.98 1.32 13.38
C ARG A 273 29.35 -0.15 13.18
N LYS A 274 30.65 -0.47 13.25
CA LYS A 274 31.18 -1.85 13.06
C LYS A 274 30.75 -2.84 14.16
N GLU A 275 30.21 -2.36 15.25
CA GLU A 275 29.79 -3.23 16.35
C GLU A 275 28.37 -3.80 16.13
N GLY A 276 27.57 -3.20 15.25
CA GLY A 276 26.25 -3.72 14.86
C GLY A 276 26.36 -4.80 13.79
N ASN A 277 25.48 -5.79 13.88
CA ASN A 277 25.41 -6.87 12.89
C ASN A 277 23.99 -7.44 12.85
N PHE A 278 23.05 -6.65 12.38
CA PHE A 278 21.70 -7.15 12.14
C PHE A 278 21.65 -7.98 10.85
N GLU A 279 22.21 -7.44 9.76
CA GLU A 279 22.30 -8.11 8.46
C GLU A 279 23.65 -7.80 7.84
N SER A 280 24.51 -8.81 7.67
CA SER A 280 25.79 -8.71 6.93
C SER A 280 26.66 -7.48 7.30
N GLY A 281 26.67 -7.11 8.59
CA GLY A 281 27.40 -5.95 9.11
C GLY A 281 26.61 -4.64 9.10
N ASN A 282 25.38 -4.63 8.60
CA ASN A 282 24.46 -3.51 8.71
C ASN A 282 23.66 -3.59 10.02
N SER A 283 23.16 -2.46 10.49
CA SER A 283 22.40 -2.38 11.75
C SER A 283 21.46 -1.18 11.80
N TYR A 284 20.56 -1.18 12.77
CA TYR A 284 19.76 -0.01 13.08
C TYR A 284 20.62 1.08 13.73
N ALA A 285 20.34 2.33 13.41
CA ALA A 285 20.95 3.49 14.05
C ALA A 285 20.43 3.65 15.48
N ALA A 286 21.28 3.39 16.48
CA ALA A 286 20.91 3.41 17.89
C ALA A 286 20.43 4.78 18.37
N GLU A 287 20.95 5.87 17.80
CA GLU A 287 20.58 7.25 18.10
C GLU A 287 19.15 7.61 17.69
N LEU A 288 18.55 6.86 16.76
CA LEU A 288 17.16 7.08 16.33
C LEU A 288 16.16 6.29 17.18
N LEU A 289 16.62 5.32 17.96
CA LEU A 289 15.78 4.50 18.81
C LEU A 289 15.55 5.16 20.18
N PRO A 290 14.37 4.97 20.79
CA PRO A 290 14.15 5.40 22.16
C PRO A 290 15.12 4.70 23.13
N ASP A 291 15.36 5.29 24.31
CA ASP A 291 16.36 4.76 25.24
C ASP A 291 16.06 3.35 25.74
N SER A 292 14.81 3.03 26.01
CA SER A 292 14.45 1.69 26.51
C SER A 292 13.06 1.20 26.10
N ILE A 293 12.08 2.09 25.94
CA ILE A 293 10.68 1.71 25.67
C ILE A 293 10.23 2.30 24.34
N LEU A 294 9.95 1.43 23.39
CA LEU A 294 9.25 1.74 22.16
C LEU A 294 7.76 1.48 22.37
N LYS A 295 6.91 2.43 22.01
CA LYS A 295 5.45 2.28 22.08
C LYS A 295 4.85 2.23 20.68
N ALA A 296 4.07 1.19 20.41
CA ALA A 296 3.31 1.05 19.18
C ALA A 296 1.85 0.71 19.50
N ASP A 297 0.91 1.55 19.08
CA ASP A 297 -0.54 1.42 19.33
C ASP A 297 -0.90 1.17 20.82
N GLY A 298 -0.22 1.88 21.71
CA GLY A 298 -0.41 1.75 23.14
C GLY A 298 0.28 0.55 23.80
N ILE A 299 0.88 -0.36 23.02
CA ILE A 299 1.65 -1.49 23.54
C ILE A 299 3.11 -1.05 23.75
N PRO A 300 3.64 -1.15 24.98
CA PRO A 300 5.04 -0.84 25.27
C PRO A 300 5.92 -2.05 24.97
N PHE A 301 7.05 -1.85 24.33
CA PHE A 301 8.09 -2.84 24.06
C PHE A 301 9.38 -2.40 24.74
N ARG A 302 9.94 -3.25 25.59
CA ARG A 302 11.24 -2.99 26.22
C ARG A 302 12.35 -3.49 25.31
N LEU A 303 13.11 -2.56 24.73
CA LEU A 303 14.29 -2.87 23.92
C LEU A 303 15.46 -3.30 24.82
N GLY A 304 16.35 -4.13 24.27
CA GLY A 304 17.63 -4.45 24.89
C GLY A 304 18.58 -3.24 24.93
N GLU A 305 19.63 -3.33 25.75
CA GLU A 305 20.67 -2.30 25.83
C GLU A 305 21.39 -2.16 24.48
N LYS A 306 21.67 -0.91 24.09
CA LYS A 306 22.16 -0.60 22.75
C LYS A 306 23.63 -1.04 22.50
N GLU A 307 24.38 -1.25 23.58
CA GLU A 307 25.81 -1.56 23.58
C GLU A 307 26.16 -3.06 23.53
N ILE A 308 25.17 -3.92 23.79
CA ILE A 308 25.35 -5.38 23.84
C ILE A 308 24.37 -6.07 22.88
N ALA A 309 24.27 -7.39 22.94
CA ALA A 309 23.24 -8.14 22.20
C ALA A 309 21.85 -7.65 22.61
N ASN A 310 20.99 -7.35 21.64
CA ASN A 310 19.69 -6.71 21.83
C ASN A 310 18.62 -7.22 20.84
N GLY A 311 18.89 -8.32 20.17
CA GLY A 311 17.96 -9.08 19.36
C GLY A 311 18.13 -10.58 19.58
N LEU A 312 17.01 -11.30 19.57
CA LEU A 312 16.97 -12.77 19.66
C LEU A 312 16.71 -13.36 18.29
N THR A 313 17.66 -14.11 17.76
CA THR A 313 17.48 -14.87 16.52
C THR A 313 16.53 -16.03 16.75
N CYS A 314 15.52 -16.18 15.91
CA CYS A 314 14.57 -17.30 16.01
C CYS A 314 15.22 -18.61 15.53
N LYS A 315 15.36 -19.56 16.44
CA LYS A 315 15.94 -20.90 16.22
C LYS A 315 15.10 -21.97 16.92
N GLY A 316 13.77 -21.88 16.83
CA GLY A 316 12.88 -22.75 17.57
C GLY A 316 12.89 -22.51 19.09
N ASN A 317 13.30 -21.34 19.55
CA ASN A 317 13.40 -20.99 20.97
C ASN A 317 12.05 -21.15 21.66
N VAL A 318 12.07 -21.69 22.89
CA VAL A 318 10.87 -21.83 23.74
C VAL A 318 10.95 -20.81 24.87
N LEU A 319 10.07 -19.81 24.82
CA LEU A 319 9.94 -18.78 25.83
C LEU A 319 8.98 -19.24 26.92
N GLN A 320 9.38 -19.09 28.22
CA GLN A 320 8.54 -19.46 29.34
C GLN A 320 7.59 -18.31 29.70
N LEU A 321 6.31 -18.61 29.82
CA LEU A 321 5.32 -17.65 30.33
C LEU A 321 5.34 -17.63 31.88
N PRO A 322 5.08 -16.48 32.51
CA PRO A 322 5.04 -16.39 33.99
C PRO A 322 4.02 -17.36 34.56
N THR A 323 4.38 -18.04 35.63
CA THR A 323 3.50 -19.02 36.31
C THR A 323 2.24 -18.33 36.84
N GLY A 324 1.08 -18.90 36.56
CA GLY A 324 -0.21 -18.40 37.05
C GLY A 324 -0.64 -17.06 36.42
N HIS A 325 -0.09 -16.71 35.25
CA HIS A 325 -0.44 -15.46 34.57
C HIS A 325 -1.91 -15.41 34.13
N SER A 326 -2.43 -14.20 33.99
CA SER A 326 -3.75 -13.91 33.44
C SER A 326 -3.69 -13.26 32.04
N TYR A 327 -2.49 -13.21 31.46
CA TYR A 327 -2.31 -12.62 30.13
C TYR A 327 -2.97 -13.51 29.08
N ASN A 328 -3.70 -12.87 28.16
CA ASN A 328 -4.43 -13.55 27.11
C ASN A 328 -3.90 -13.24 25.69
N ARG A 329 -2.88 -12.36 25.59
CA ARG A 329 -2.26 -12.00 24.33
C ARG A 329 -0.77 -11.68 24.50
N ILE A 330 0.03 -12.04 23.51
CA ILE A 330 1.44 -11.65 23.39
C ILE A 330 1.63 -10.83 22.13
N TYR A 331 2.41 -9.77 22.25
CA TYR A 331 2.88 -8.97 21.12
C TYR A 331 4.38 -9.12 20.97
N PHE A 332 4.82 -9.34 19.73
CA PHE A 332 6.21 -9.38 19.34
C PHE A 332 6.59 -8.12 18.60
N LEU A 333 7.79 -7.64 18.83
CA LEU A 333 8.45 -6.64 18.01
C LEU A 333 9.56 -7.36 17.26
N ALA A 334 9.44 -7.47 15.93
CA ALA A 334 10.34 -8.28 15.12
C ALA A 334 10.58 -7.69 13.73
N ALA A 335 11.62 -8.16 13.06
CA ALA A 335 11.87 -7.94 11.64
C ALA A 335 12.70 -9.11 11.06
N SER A 336 12.67 -9.26 9.73
CA SER A 336 13.56 -10.18 9.03
C SER A 336 14.86 -9.48 8.64
N ALA A 337 15.99 -10.13 8.89
CA ALA A 337 17.32 -9.70 8.46
C ALA A 337 17.63 -10.05 6.99
N GLY A 338 16.72 -10.74 6.34
CA GLY A 338 16.77 -11.09 4.90
C GLY A 338 15.52 -10.57 4.19
N GLU A 339 15.03 -11.37 3.26
CA GLU A 339 13.75 -11.15 2.59
C GLU A 339 12.57 -11.32 3.56
N ASP A 340 11.36 -11.01 3.10
CA ASP A 340 10.13 -11.28 3.86
C ASP A 340 10.04 -12.77 4.20
N ALA A 341 9.90 -13.10 5.48
CA ALA A 341 9.94 -14.47 6.00
C ALA A 341 8.57 -14.90 6.51
N VAL A 342 8.03 -15.99 5.97
CA VAL A 342 6.79 -16.62 6.45
C VAL A 342 7.14 -17.71 7.45
N ALA A 343 6.66 -17.60 8.69
CA ALA A 343 7.00 -18.55 9.74
C ALA A 343 5.88 -18.75 10.76
N THR A 344 5.88 -19.90 11.42
CA THR A 344 4.85 -20.26 12.40
C THR A 344 5.32 -20.00 13.83
N PHE A 345 4.56 -19.17 14.53
CA PHE A 345 4.64 -18.97 15.97
C PHE A 345 3.58 -19.82 16.67
N SER A 346 3.88 -20.40 17.83
CA SER A 346 2.91 -21.23 18.53
C SER A 346 2.91 -21.04 20.05
N THR A 347 1.73 -21.22 20.66
CA THR A 347 1.56 -21.21 22.12
C THR A 347 0.46 -22.19 22.52
N GLY A 348 0.77 -23.19 23.34
CA GLY A 348 -0.15 -24.28 23.63
C GLY A 348 -0.61 -24.98 22.36
N ASN A 349 -1.93 -25.02 22.14
CA ASN A 349 -2.53 -25.61 20.93
C ASN A 349 -2.83 -24.57 19.84
N ASN A 350 -2.42 -23.32 20.02
CA ASN A 350 -2.61 -22.25 19.06
C ASN A 350 -1.33 -22.06 18.23
N SER A 351 -1.47 -22.06 16.91
CA SER A 351 -0.37 -21.78 15.97
C SER A 351 -0.84 -20.74 14.97
N GLN A 352 0.01 -19.77 14.67
CA GLN A 352 -0.27 -18.71 13.73
C GLN A 352 0.91 -18.56 12.75
N GLU A 353 0.61 -18.64 11.46
CA GLU A 353 1.55 -18.27 10.42
C GLU A 353 1.60 -16.74 10.30
N ILE A 354 2.79 -16.18 10.39
CA ILE A 354 3.05 -14.73 10.34
C ILE A 354 4.11 -14.47 9.27
N THR A 355 3.82 -13.53 8.39
CA THR A 355 4.84 -12.95 7.50
C THR A 355 5.55 -11.86 8.26
N VAL A 356 6.84 -12.05 8.53
CA VAL A 356 7.73 -11.05 9.14
C VAL A 356 8.49 -10.37 8.01
N PRO A 357 8.19 -9.09 7.67
CA PRO A 357 8.84 -8.43 6.56
C PRO A 357 10.31 -8.14 6.80
N SER A 358 11.05 -7.95 5.70
CA SER A 358 12.41 -7.42 5.71
C SER A 358 12.49 -6.11 6.50
N TYR A 359 13.55 -5.98 7.28
CA TYR A 359 13.76 -4.79 8.13
C TYR A 359 14.03 -3.51 7.35
N THR A 360 14.38 -3.61 6.08
CA THR A 360 14.73 -2.48 5.23
C THR A 360 13.98 -2.52 3.90
N GLY A 361 14.00 -1.43 3.17
CA GLY A 361 13.42 -1.32 1.85
C GLY A 361 12.75 0.03 1.65
N PHE A 362 12.48 0.35 0.39
CA PHE A 362 11.76 1.58 0.05
C PHE A 362 10.27 1.41 0.27
N ILE A 363 9.67 2.42 0.90
CA ILE A 363 8.24 2.69 0.73
C ILE A 363 8.16 3.77 -0.34
N GLY A 364 8.03 3.37 -1.57
CA GLY A 364 8.00 4.32 -2.69
C GLY A 364 7.91 3.58 -4.00
N GLN A 365 7.85 4.33 -5.08
CA GLN A 365 7.48 3.79 -6.38
C GLN A 365 8.48 4.12 -7.46
N TRP A 366 9.67 4.53 -7.11
CA TRP A 366 10.62 4.99 -8.12
C TRP A 366 11.67 3.93 -8.35
N GLU A 367 11.94 3.67 -9.60
CA GLU A 367 13.15 2.99 -9.98
C GLU A 367 14.35 3.84 -9.54
N HIS A 368 14.90 3.48 -8.39
CA HIS A 368 16.06 4.16 -7.82
C HIS A 368 17.05 3.11 -7.35
N LEU A 369 18.30 3.24 -7.75
CA LEU A 369 19.40 2.32 -7.39
C LEU A 369 19.09 0.83 -7.66
N GLY A 370 18.28 0.52 -8.70
CA GLY A 370 17.92 -0.85 -9.06
C GLY A 370 16.69 -1.41 -8.37
N HIS A 371 16.02 -0.63 -7.51
CA HIS A 371 14.71 -0.98 -6.97
C HIS A 371 13.63 -0.59 -7.98
N THR A 372 12.94 -1.58 -8.52
CA THR A 372 11.98 -1.39 -9.62
C THR A 372 10.55 -1.21 -9.18
N GLU A 373 10.24 -1.47 -7.91
CA GLU A 373 8.86 -1.43 -7.40
C GLU A 373 8.81 -0.89 -5.97
N GLY A 374 7.84 -0.05 -5.71
CA GLY A 374 7.42 0.31 -4.37
C GLY A 374 6.56 -0.80 -3.79
N PHE A 375 6.70 -1.07 -2.51
CA PHE A 375 5.86 -2.04 -1.84
C PHE A 375 5.37 -1.52 -0.49
N LEU A 376 4.16 -1.95 -0.12
CA LEU A 376 3.66 -1.79 1.23
C LEU A 376 4.03 -3.01 2.04
N LYS A 377 4.58 -2.80 3.23
CA LYS A 377 4.79 -3.90 4.17
C LYS A 377 3.44 -4.38 4.70
N ASP A 378 3.16 -5.67 4.54
CA ASP A 378 1.91 -6.29 5.03
C ASP A 378 2.03 -6.63 6.52
N ALA A 379 2.32 -5.62 7.32
CA ALA A 379 2.46 -5.74 8.78
C ALA A 379 2.27 -4.39 9.46
N GLU A 380 1.94 -4.41 10.73
CA GLU A 380 1.85 -3.19 11.55
C GLU A 380 3.25 -2.65 11.86
N ILE A 381 3.59 -1.48 11.31
CA ILE A 381 4.87 -0.83 11.53
C ILE A 381 4.90 -0.20 12.93
N ALA A 382 5.81 -0.65 13.76
CA ALA A 382 6.03 -0.11 15.09
C ALA A 382 7.12 0.97 15.15
N TYR A 383 8.08 0.92 14.23
CA TYR A 383 9.20 1.85 14.16
C TYR A 383 9.67 2.05 12.72
N VAL A 384 10.04 3.29 12.40
CA VAL A 384 10.68 3.66 11.13
C VAL A 384 11.94 4.47 11.43
N GLY A 385 13.09 3.99 10.98
CA GLY A 385 14.34 4.74 10.96
C GLY A 385 14.62 5.32 9.58
N THR A 386 15.24 6.50 9.52
CA THR A 386 15.50 7.21 8.26
C THR A 386 16.67 6.65 7.44
N HIS A 387 17.51 5.83 8.06
CA HIS A 387 18.68 5.20 7.45
C HIS A 387 19.10 3.98 8.26
N ARG A 388 19.94 3.14 7.66
CA ARG A 388 20.68 2.09 8.37
C ARG A 388 22.16 2.44 8.47
N HIS A 389 22.83 1.89 9.45
CA HIS A 389 24.28 1.92 9.54
C HIS A 389 24.89 0.79 8.71
N ALA A 390 25.78 1.14 7.79
CA ALA A 390 26.80 0.25 7.27
C ALA A 390 28.08 0.40 8.12
N SER A 391 29.09 -0.42 7.87
CA SER A 391 30.31 -0.45 8.70
C SER A 391 31.10 0.87 8.73
N ASP A 392 30.95 1.72 7.72
CA ASP A 392 31.73 2.95 7.51
C ASP A 392 30.89 4.21 7.23
N LYS A 393 29.58 4.07 7.04
CA LYS A 393 28.70 5.18 6.65
C LYS A 393 27.25 4.93 7.08
N ASP A 394 26.44 5.99 7.01
CA ASP A 394 24.99 5.88 6.97
C ASP A 394 24.55 5.64 5.53
N GLU A 395 23.72 4.66 5.33
CA GLU A 395 23.05 4.44 4.05
C GLU A 395 21.73 5.20 4.04
N ALA A 396 21.81 6.43 3.53
CA ALA A 396 20.63 7.29 3.38
C ALA A 396 19.61 6.63 2.44
N TYR A 397 18.33 6.82 2.73
CA TYR A 397 17.19 6.23 2.04
C TYR A 397 17.03 4.70 2.18
N GLU A 398 17.94 4.00 2.84
CA GLU A 398 17.73 2.63 3.32
C GLU A 398 16.99 2.70 4.65
N PHE A 399 15.67 2.91 4.57
CA PHE A 399 14.80 2.98 5.74
C PHE A 399 14.84 1.67 6.52
N THR A 400 14.71 1.76 7.85
CA THR A 400 14.69 0.58 8.72
C THR A 400 13.38 0.49 9.46
N TYR A 401 12.85 -0.72 9.59
CA TYR A 401 11.52 -0.97 10.17
C TYR A 401 11.60 -2.00 11.28
N MET A 402 10.77 -1.83 12.33
CA MET A 402 10.38 -2.90 13.24
C MET A 402 8.87 -3.07 13.15
N PHE A 403 8.40 -4.29 13.17
CA PHE A 403 7.00 -4.64 13.00
C PHE A 403 6.42 -5.23 14.28
N LYS A 404 5.15 -4.92 14.53
CA LYS A 404 4.38 -5.44 15.66
C LYS A 404 3.48 -6.58 15.19
N PHE A 405 3.53 -7.71 15.89
CA PHE A 405 2.65 -8.87 15.66
C PHE A 405 1.97 -9.26 16.95
N GLY A 406 0.70 -9.62 16.90
CA GLY A 406 -0.06 -10.07 18.07
C GLY A 406 -0.55 -11.50 17.90
N MET A 407 -0.46 -12.32 18.96
CA MET A 407 -0.97 -13.69 19.02
C MET A 407 -1.72 -13.93 20.33
N ASP A 408 -2.86 -14.63 20.24
CA ASP A 408 -3.65 -14.99 21.41
C ASP A 408 -2.97 -16.11 22.22
N ILE A 409 -2.98 -15.96 23.54
CA ILE A 409 -2.49 -16.96 24.50
C ILE A 409 -3.67 -17.76 25.02
N PRO A 410 -3.80 -19.06 24.70
CA PRO A 410 -4.82 -19.92 25.27
C PRO A 410 -4.71 -20.00 26.79
N LYS A 411 -5.85 -20.14 27.46
CA LYS A 411 -5.87 -20.32 28.92
C LYS A 411 -5.06 -21.56 29.32
N GLY A 412 -4.11 -21.35 30.23
CA GLY A 412 -3.24 -22.41 30.76
C GLY A 412 -2.01 -22.71 29.91
N ALA A 413 -1.76 -21.97 28.84
CA ALA A 413 -0.50 -22.06 28.12
C ALA A 413 0.65 -21.61 29.02
N THR A 414 1.76 -22.31 28.94
CA THR A 414 2.96 -22.07 29.79
C THR A 414 4.16 -21.62 28.94
N THR A 415 4.09 -21.79 27.66
CA THR A 415 5.20 -21.50 26.72
C THR A 415 4.72 -20.86 25.44
N VAL A 416 5.64 -20.14 24.80
CA VAL A 416 5.56 -19.70 23.42
C VAL A 416 6.76 -20.25 22.67
N THR A 417 6.53 -20.90 21.54
CA THR A 417 7.58 -21.41 20.66
C THR A 417 7.74 -20.48 19.47
N LEU A 418 8.95 -19.96 19.31
CA LEU A 418 9.34 -19.15 18.18
C LEU A 418 9.64 -20.04 16.96
N PRO A 419 9.52 -19.52 15.74
CA PRO A 419 9.88 -20.28 14.54
C PRO A 419 11.36 -20.65 14.51
N ASP A 420 11.71 -21.70 13.78
CA ASP A 420 13.08 -22.01 13.42
C ASP A 420 13.41 -21.35 12.08
N HIS A 421 13.74 -20.05 12.14
CA HIS A 421 14.05 -19.23 10.97
C HIS A 421 15.07 -18.14 11.35
N ALA A 422 16.33 -18.36 10.98
CA ALA A 422 17.46 -17.55 11.45
C ALA A 422 17.45 -16.07 10.99
N ASP A 423 16.68 -15.73 9.95
CA ASP A 423 16.53 -14.35 9.51
C ASP A 423 15.52 -13.57 10.38
N ILE A 424 14.60 -14.26 11.06
CA ILE A 424 13.66 -13.58 11.96
C ILE A 424 14.35 -13.26 13.27
N VAL A 425 14.32 -11.98 13.63
CA VAL A 425 14.91 -11.47 14.89
C VAL A 425 13.84 -10.75 15.71
N LEU A 426 13.71 -11.16 16.97
CA LEU A 426 12.86 -10.50 17.97
C LEU A 426 13.66 -9.45 18.74
N PHE A 427 13.14 -8.23 18.82
CA PHE A 427 13.68 -7.15 19.67
C PHE A 427 13.03 -7.09 21.02
N ALA A 428 11.74 -7.45 21.10
CA ALA A 428 10.98 -7.46 22.35
C ALA A 428 9.75 -8.37 22.25
N ALA A 429 9.26 -8.81 23.41
CA ALA A 429 7.98 -9.48 23.57
C ALA A 429 7.24 -8.90 24.78
N THR A 430 5.96 -8.56 24.61
CA THR A 430 5.11 -7.97 25.65
C THR A 430 3.84 -8.79 25.82
N LEU A 431 3.61 -9.26 27.05
CA LEU A 431 2.38 -9.93 27.46
C LEU A 431 1.34 -8.89 27.85
N VAL A 432 0.11 -9.07 27.42
CA VAL A 432 -0.99 -8.15 27.69
C VAL A 432 -2.22 -8.91 28.18
N ASN A 433 -2.94 -8.32 29.13
CA ASN A 433 -4.27 -8.77 29.50
C ASN A 433 -5.29 -7.82 28.86
N GLU A 434 -5.70 -8.15 27.64
CA GLU A 434 -6.70 -7.37 26.94
C GLU A 434 -8.09 -7.66 27.49
N LYS A 435 -8.79 -6.60 27.89
CA LYS A 435 -10.16 -6.70 28.42
C LYS A 435 -11.19 -7.06 27.37
N TYR A 436 -10.88 -6.74 26.12
CA TYR A 436 -11.79 -6.87 25.00
C TYR A 436 -11.16 -7.78 23.95
N PRO A 437 -11.94 -8.71 23.39
CA PRO A 437 -11.47 -9.51 22.28
C PRO A 437 -11.15 -8.59 21.10
N ALA A 438 -10.13 -8.96 20.33
CA ALA A 438 -9.76 -8.24 19.12
C ALA A 438 -10.95 -8.15 18.16
N VAL A 439 -11.17 -6.98 17.60
CA VAL A 439 -12.10 -6.83 16.47
C VAL A 439 -11.43 -7.33 15.22
N THR A 440 -12.20 -7.97 14.35
CA THR A 440 -11.70 -8.48 13.08
C THR A 440 -12.30 -7.64 11.95
N PRO A 441 -11.50 -7.11 11.02
CA PRO A 441 -12.04 -6.45 9.84
C PRO A 441 -12.97 -7.39 9.06
N ALA A 442 -14.14 -6.90 8.69
CA ALA A 442 -15.11 -7.68 7.89
C ALA A 442 -14.73 -7.77 6.41
N SER A 443 -13.80 -6.92 5.98
CA SER A 443 -13.16 -6.92 4.66
C SER A 443 -11.73 -6.46 4.79
N GLU A 444 -10.91 -6.66 3.79
CA GLU A 444 -9.55 -6.12 3.77
C GLU A 444 -9.55 -4.61 4.02
N LEU A 445 -8.75 -4.15 4.98
CA LEU A 445 -8.63 -2.72 5.31
C LEU A 445 -7.88 -1.95 4.22
N PHE A 446 -6.93 -2.62 3.58
CA PHE A 446 -6.16 -2.12 2.45
C PHE A 446 -6.42 -3.02 1.26
N ARG A 447 -6.65 -2.42 0.10
CA ARG A 447 -6.75 -3.21 -1.13
C ARG A 447 -5.40 -3.83 -1.42
N THR A 448 -5.34 -5.14 -1.41
CA THR A 448 -4.17 -5.94 -1.80
C THR A 448 -4.06 -6.06 -3.33
N ALA A 449 -4.80 -5.27 -4.09
CA ALA A 449 -4.68 -5.23 -5.55
C ALA A 449 -3.25 -4.92 -6.03
N LEU A 450 -2.45 -4.23 -5.22
CA LEU A 450 -1.00 -4.12 -5.43
C LEU A 450 -0.29 -5.48 -5.36
N LYS A 451 -0.83 -6.47 -4.67
CA LYS A 451 -0.33 -7.85 -4.69
C LYS A 451 -0.67 -8.60 -5.98
N ALA A 452 -1.74 -8.23 -6.66
CA ALA A 452 -2.11 -8.81 -7.95
C ALA A 452 -1.32 -8.21 -9.13
N GLY A 453 -0.81 -6.99 -8.98
CA GLY A 453 0.01 -6.30 -9.98
C GLY A 453 1.48 -6.72 -9.97
N ASN A 454 1.97 -7.22 -8.85
CA ASN A 454 3.32 -7.76 -8.76
C ASN A 454 3.30 -9.21 -9.23
N GLY A 455 3.52 -9.41 -10.52
CA GLY A 455 3.67 -10.75 -11.12
C GLY A 455 4.72 -11.64 -10.44
N GLU A 456 5.44 -11.12 -9.44
CA GLU A 456 6.40 -11.87 -8.63
C GLU A 456 5.73 -12.71 -7.51
N GLU A 457 4.63 -12.26 -6.87
CA GLU A 457 3.97 -13.11 -5.85
C GLU A 457 3.20 -14.29 -6.44
N ALA A 458 2.70 -14.16 -7.67
CA ALA A 458 2.18 -15.33 -8.39
C ALA A 458 3.29 -16.31 -8.81
N THR A 459 4.53 -15.84 -8.93
CA THR A 459 5.70 -16.65 -9.29
C THR A 459 6.46 -17.18 -8.08
N SER A 460 6.37 -16.56 -6.88
CA SER A 460 7.11 -17.01 -5.70
C SER A 460 6.56 -18.28 -5.06
N LYS A 461 5.29 -18.63 -5.27
CA LYS A 461 4.70 -19.81 -4.62
C LYS A 461 4.87 -21.14 -5.35
N ALA A 462 5.17 -21.19 -6.63
CA ALA A 462 5.67 -22.40 -7.30
C ALA A 462 6.19 -22.07 -8.71
N ASN A 463 7.47 -21.89 -8.89
CA ASN A 463 8.07 -22.04 -10.21
C ASN A 463 7.96 -23.53 -10.59
N LEU A 464 6.84 -23.89 -11.24
CA LEU A 464 6.53 -25.25 -11.62
C LEU A 464 7.59 -25.86 -12.53
N LEU A 465 8.31 -25.02 -13.30
CA LEU A 465 9.38 -25.48 -14.19
C LEU A 465 10.61 -25.97 -13.45
N LYS A 466 10.88 -25.54 -12.20
CA LYS A 466 11.98 -26.10 -11.39
C LYS A 466 11.85 -27.62 -11.14
N GLN A 467 10.61 -28.12 -11.11
CA GLN A 467 10.29 -29.53 -10.87
C GLN A 467 9.86 -30.26 -12.15
N ALA A 468 9.72 -29.54 -13.26
CA ALA A 468 9.30 -30.09 -14.52
C ALA A 468 10.45 -30.86 -15.19
N LYS A 469 10.12 -31.93 -15.88
CA LYS A 469 11.06 -32.70 -16.67
C LYS A 469 11.24 -32.04 -18.03
N LEU A 470 12.47 -31.68 -18.39
CA LEU A 470 12.79 -31.31 -19.77
C LEU A 470 12.57 -32.55 -20.68
N ILE A 471 11.73 -32.38 -21.71
CA ILE A 471 11.41 -33.46 -22.65
C ILE A 471 12.25 -33.34 -23.90
N LYS A 472 12.27 -32.14 -24.49
CA LYS A 472 12.88 -31.89 -25.79
C LYS A 472 13.20 -30.41 -25.96
N CYS A 473 14.23 -30.10 -26.73
CA CYS A 473 14.49 -28.76 -27.26
C CYS A 473 14.83 -28.85 -28.76
N SER A 474 14.80 -27.72 -29.45
CA SER A 474 15.17 -27.61 -30.87
C SER A 474 16.67 -27.80 -31.07
N GLY A 475 17.50 -27.26 -30.17
CA GLY A 475 18.95 -27.37 -30.21
C GLY A 475 19.61 -26.78 -28.98
N GLU A 476 20.93 -26.97 -28.88
CA GLU A 476 21.80 -26.40 -27.85
C GLU A 476 23.10 -25.97 -28.53
N THR A 477 23.58 -24.77 -28.21
CA THR A 477 24.76 -24.21 -28.87
C THR A 477 26.07 -24.86 -28.40
N ASN A 478 26.18 -25.10 -27.08
CA ASN A 478 27.36 -25.71 -26.47
C ASN A 478 27.02 -26.22 -25.04
N GLU A 479 27.97 -26.92 -24.40
CA GLU A 479 27.80 -27.51 -23.07
C GLU A 479 27.52 -26.51 -21.93
N LYS A 480 27.79 -25.20 -22.13
CA LYS A 480 27.58 -24.13 -21.15
C LYS A 480 26.24 -23.39 -21.34
N GLU A 481 25.50 -23.70 -22.41
CA GLU A 481 24.25 -23.00 -22.78
C GLU A 481 23.14 -24.01 -23.11
N VAL A 482 23.04 -25.06 -22.29
CA VAL A 482 22.13 -26.18 -22.50
C VAL A 482 20.70 -25.87 -22.00
N ALA A 483 19.73 -26.57 -22.56
CA ALA A 483 18.29 -26.33 -22.33
C ALA A 483 17.88 -26.38 -20.84
N ARG A 484 18.50 -27.22 -20.02
CA ARG A 484 18.22 -27.29 -18.57
C ARG A 484 18.49 -26.00 -17.82
N TYR A 485 19.38 -25.14 -18.33
CA TYR A 485 19.70 -23.85 -17.71
C TYR A 485 18.61 -22.79 -17.91
N ALA A 486 17.65 -23.02 -18.80
CA ALA A 486 16.49 -22.14 -18.94
C ALA A 486 15.58 -22.10 -17.70
N VAL A 487 15.69 -23.09 -16.80
CA VAL A 487 14.78 -23.25 -15.64
C VAL A 487 15.48 -23.61 -14.33
N ASP A 488 16.80 -23.52 -14.26
CA ASP A 488 17.58 -23.86 -13.05
C ASP A 488 17.46 -22.80 -11.94
N GLY A 489 16.99 -21.60 -12.29
CA GLY A 489 16.79 -20.46 -11.38
C GLY A 489 18.03 -19.59 -11.21
N ASP A 490 19.12 -19.85 -11.95
CA ASP A 490 20.32 -19.01 -11.96
C ASP A 490 20.31 -18.10 -13.19
N VAL A 491 20.17 -16.80 -13.01
CA VAL A 491 20.18 -15.80 -14.10
C VAL A 491 21.54 -15.64 -14.77
N LYS A 492 22.59 -16.29 -14.27
CA LYS A 492 23.94 -16.30 -14.87
C LYS A 492 24.10 -17.44 -15.87
N THR A 493 23.21 -18.40 -15.86
CA THR A 493 23.14 -19.50 -16.82
C THR A 493 22.03 -19.23 -17.83
N LYS A 494 22.12 -19.83 -19.01
CA LYS A 494 21.11 -19.64 -20.07
C LYS A 494 21.01 -20.86 -20.99
N TRP A 495 19.89 -20.97 -21.66
CA TRP A 495 19.75 -21.79 -22.85
C TRP A 495 19.99 -20.92 -24.08
N CYS A 496 20.76 -21.43 -25.04
CA CYS A 496 21.01 -20.80 -26.32
C CYS A 496 20.89 -21.84 -27.44
N ASP A 497 20.16 -21.48 -28.50
CA ASP A 497 20.02 -22.26 -29.71
C ASP A 497 20.31 -21.36 -30.92
N THR A 498 21.33 -21.68 -31.71
CA THR A 498 21.76 -20.93 -32.90
C THR A 498 21.18 -21.47 -34.19
N SER A 499 20.28 -22.44 -34.13
CA SER A 499 19.57 -22.95 -35.31
C SER A 499 18.54 -21.92 -35.82
N THR A 500 18.09 -22.08 -37.07
CA THR A 500 17.09 -21.20 -37.65
C THR A 500 15.72 -21.41 -36.98
N ALA A 501 15.03 -20.33 -36.64
CA ALA A 501 13.68 -20.36 -36.07
C ALA A 501 12.69 -21.16 -36.94
N PRO A 502 11.66 -21.79 -36.35
CA PRO A 502 11.28 -21.67 -34.94
C PRO A 502 12.06 -22.58 -33.99
N ASN A 503 12.44 -22.05 -32.84
CA ASN A 503 13.11 -22.80 -31.80
C ASN A 503 12.15 -23.06 -30.64
N TYR A 504 12.34 -24.17 -29.92
CA TYR A 504 11.43 -24.54 -28.85
C TYR A 504 12.10 -25.32 -27.72
N ILE A 505 11.47 -25.25 -26.56
CA ILE A 505 11.82 -26.03 -25.37
C ILE A 505 10.54 -26.54 -24.71
N ASP A 506 10.50 -27.86 -24.43
CA ASP A 506 9.32 -28.59 -23.95
C ASP A 506 9.56 -29.17 -22.57
N PHE A 507 8.55 -29.02 -21.69
CA PHE A 507 8.57 -29.55 -20.33
C PHE A 507 7.31 -30.37 -20.01
N ASP A 508 7.46 -31.40 -19.14
CA ASP A 508 6.38 -32.17 -18.53
C ASP A 508 6.32 -31.91 -17.03
N PHE A 509 5.22 -31.41 -16.52
CA PHE A 509 4.95 -31.26 -15.09
C PHE A 509 4.68 -32.59 -14.36
N GLY A 510 4.65 -33.72 -15.08
CA GLY A 510 4.34 -35.05 -14.55
C GLY A 510 2.86 -35.28 -14.29
N LYS A 511 2.10 -34.25 -14.06
CA LYS A 511 0.64 -34.23 -13.89
C LYS A 511 0.08 -32.89 -14.38
N GLU A 512 -1.22 -32.86 -14.56
CA GLU A 512 -1.92 -31.61 -14.91
C GLU A 512 -1.74 -30.56 -13.81
N GLN A 513 -1.40 -29.33 -14.20
CA GLN A 513 -1.18 -28.18 -13.34
C GLN A 513 -1.96 -26.98 -13.88
N THR A 514 -2.48 -26.15 -13.00
CA THR A 514 -3.10 -24.88 -13.40
C THR A 514 -2.05 -23.78 -13.40
N ILE A 515 -1.71 -23.29 -14.58
CA ILE A 515 -0.80 -22.15 -14.76
C ILE A 515 -1.60 -20.87 -15.00
N ARG A 516 -1.04 -19.73 -14.55
CA ARG A 516 -1.69 -18.42 -14.63
C ARG A 516 -0.80 -17.33 -15.24
N GLY A 517 0.45 -17.65 -15.48
CA GLY A 517 1.42 -16.71 -16.03
C GLY A 517 2.78 -17.35 -16.23
N TRP A 518 3.71 -16.60 -16.78
CA TRP A 518 5.09 -17.01 -17.00
C TRP A 518 6.04 -15.81 -16.97
N LYS A 519 7.30 -16.07 -16.67
CA LYS A 519 8.38 -15.08 -16.69
C LYS A 519 9.44 -15.54 -17.68
N LEU A 520 9.87 -14.63 -18.56
CA LEU A 520 10.99 -14.80 -19.48
C LEU A 520 12.08 -13.81 -19.11
N VAL A 521 13.29 -14.32 -18.87
CA VAL A 521 14.48 -13.49 -18.70
C VAL A 521 15.41 -13.79 -19.87
N ASN A 522 15.70 -12.78 -20.67
CA ASN A 522 16.56 -12.87 -21.84
C ASN A 522 18.03 -12.58 -21.48
N ALA A 523 18.95 -12.81 -22.39
CA ALA A 523 20.36 -12.45 -22.26
C ALA A 523 20.68 -11.01 -22.74
N GLY A 524 19.72 -10.11 -22.62
CA GLY A 524 19.87 -8.70 -23.05
C GLY A 524 20.91 -7.90 -22.26
N ASN A 525 21.31 -8.39 -21.09
CA ASN A 525 22.46 -7.88 -20.32
C ASN A 525 23.81 -8.13 -21.03
N GLU A 526 23.90 -9.10 -21.94
CA GLU A 526 25.06 -9.37 -22.78
C GLU A 526 25.04 -8.55 -24.09
N GLY A 527 23.87 -8.03 -24.47
CA GLY A 527 23.65 -7.17 -25.62
C GLY A 527 22.18 -7.13 -26.01
N SER A 528 21.68 -5.97 -26.38
CA SER A 528 20.27 -5.75 -26.75
C SER A 528 19.77 -6.60 -27.92
N VAL A 529 20.70 -7.24 -28.65
CA VAL A 529 20.40 -8.16 -29.76
C VAL A 529 20.00 -9.57 -29.28
N PHE A 530 20.19 -9.89 -28.00
CA PHE A 530 19.89 -11.21 -27.44
C PHE A 530 18.56 -11.23 -26.71
N ILE A 531 17.55 -10.63 -27.31
CA ILE A 531 16.19 -10.56 -26.77
C ILE A 531 15.25 -11.36 -27.68
N THR A 532 14.45 -12.24 -27.07
CA THR A 532 13.33 -12.92 -27.73
C THR A 532 12.28 -11.89 -28.12
N HIS A 533 12.06 -11.69 -29.41
CA HIS A 533 11.13 -10.67 -29.95
C HIS A 533 9.71 -11.20 -30.02
N THR A 534 9.52 -12.42 -30.58
CA THR A 534 8.21 -13.05 -30.70
C THR A 534 8.27 -14.50 -30.27
N CYS A 535 7.42 -14.86 -29.32
CA CYS A 535 7.31 -16.24 -28.84
C CYS A 535 5.88 -16.56 -28.35
N PHE A 536 5.60 -17.86 -28.23
CA PHE A 536 4.32 -18.40 -27.82
C PHE A 536 4.53 -19.35 -26.65
N LEU A 537 3.77 -19.16 -25.57
CA LEU A 537 3.59 -20.20 -24.58
C LEU A 537 2.47 -21.12 -25.05
N GLN A 538 2.77 -22.39 -25.21
CA GLN A 538 1.82 -23.39 -25.66
C GLN A 538 1.64 -24.48 -24.60
N GLY A 539 0.48 -25.13 -24.60
CA GLY A 539 0.18 -26.23 -23.67
C GLY A 539 -0.65 -27.33 -24.29
N ARG A 540 -0.56 -28.53 -23.67
CA ARG A 540 -1.40 -29.70 -23.96
C ARG A 540 -1.45 -30.64 -22.76
N ASN A 541 -2.42 -31.57 -22.72
CA ASN A 541 -2.59 -32.52 -21.61
C ASN A 541 -2.16 -33.95 -21.95
N SER A 542 -2.04 -34.28 -23.24
CA SER A 542 -1.54 -35.57 -23.71
C SER A 542 -0.38 -35.37 -24.70
N PRO A 543 0.59 -36.31 -24.78
CA PRO A 543 1.63 -36.30 -25.80
C PRO A 543 1.11 -36.32 -27.23
N ASP A 544 -0.08 -36.90 -27.45
CA ASP A 544 -0.71 -37.06 -28.78
C ASP A 544 -1.58 -35.85 -29.18
N GLU A 545 -1.82 -34.89 -28.27
CA GLU A 545 -2.55 -33.66 -28.58
C GLU A 545 -1.68 -32.66 -29.31
N GLU A 546 -2.31 -31.87 -30.14
CA GLU A 546 -1.65 -30.70 -30.75
C GLU A 546 -1.39 -29.62 -29.70
N TRP A 547 -0.31 -28.85 -29.90
CA TRP A 547 0.02 -27.70 -29.06
C TRP A 547 -0.98 -26.57 -29.28
N LYS A 548 -1.58 -26.07 -28.19
CA LYS A 548 -2.49 -24.93 -28.19
C LYS A 548 -1.79 -23.72 -27.61
N THR A 549 -1.86 -22.58 -28.26
CA THR A 549 -1.31 -21.33 -27.74
C THR A 549 -2.14 -20.89 -26.53
N ILE A 550 -1.45 -20.65 -25.42
CA ILE A 550 -1.99 -20.13 -24.15
C ILE A 550 -1.78 -18.62 -24.09
N ASP A 551 -0.58 -18.17 -24.49
CA ASP A 551 -0.20 -16.75 -24.49
C ASP A 551 0.78 -16.47 -25.62
N GLU A 552 0.76 -15.24 -26.11
CA GLU A 552 1.63 -14.73 -27.19
C GLU A 552 2.36 -13.48 -26.73
N LEU A 553 3.66 -13.44 -26.92
CA LEU A 553 4.50 -12.27 -26.77
C LEU A 553 5.02 -11.86 -28.15
N SER A 554 4.67 -10.66 -28.62
CA SER A 554 5.14 -10.06 -29.86
C SER A 554 5.77 -8.70 -29.62
N ASP A 555 6.65 -8.27 -30.52
CA ASP A 555 7.37 -6.99 -30.50
C ASP A 555 8.13 -6.70 -29.18
N ASN A 556 8.59 -7.74 -28.50
CA ASN A 556 9.29 -7.58 -27.25
C ASN A 556 10.68 -6.94 -27.45
N LYS A 557 10.97 -5.94 -26.62
CA LYS A 557 12.27 -5.26 -26.52
C LYS A 557 12.85 -5.30 -25.11
N LYS A 558 12.14 -5.96 -24.17
CA LYS A 558 12.52 -6.01 -22.76
C LYS A 558 13.37 -7.24 -22.47
N ASN A 559 14.38 -7.07 -21.62
CA ASN A 559 15.20 -8.19 -21.15
C ASN A 559 14.40 -9.14 -20.24
N THR A 560 13.55 -8.61 -19.40
CA THR A 560 12.66 -9.40 -18.52
C THR A 560 11.22 -9.10 -18.87
N VAL A 561 10.42 -10.16 -19.04
CA VAL A 561 8.99 -10.09 -19.33
C VAL A 561 8.26 -10.99 -18.35
N VAL A 562 7.22 -10.46 -17.72
CA VAL A 562 6.25 -11.20 -16.89
C VAL A 562 4.90 -11.09 -17.54
N ARG A 563 4.22 -12.21 -17.74
CA ARG A 563 2.92 -12.29 -18.39
C ARG A 563 1.93 -13.05 -17.52
N GLN A 564 0.71 -12.55 -17.46
CA GLN A 564 -0.40 -13.25 -16.81
C GLN A 564 -1.51 -13.51 -17.82
N PHE A 565 -2.23 -14.61 -17.64
CA PHE A 565 -3.34 -15.00 -18.51
C PHE A 565 -4.40 -15.75 -17.69
N LYS A 566 -5.54 -16.00 -18.30
CA LYS A 566 -6.63 -16.78 -17.68
C LYS A 566 -6.10 -18.14 -17.22
N PRO A 567 -6.38 -18.57 -15.96
CA PRO A 567 -5.94 -19.85 -15.44
C PRO A 567 -6.23 -20.98 -16.42
N THR A 568 -5.18 -21.70 -16.81
CA THR A 568 -5.25 -22.77 -17.83
C THR A 568 -4.63 -24.04 -17.26
N SER A 569 -5.37 -25.15 -17.36
CA SER A 569 -4.90 -26.45 -16.88
C SER A 569 -4.14 -27.18 -17.97
N VAL A 570 -2.87 -27.51 -17.72
CA VAL A 570 -1.98 -28.19 -18.67
C VAL A 570 -0.99 -29.11 -17.95
N ARG A 571 -0.61 -30.20 -18.61
CA ARG A 571 0.47 -31.07 -18.17
C ARG A 571 1.79 -30.77 -18.89
N TYR A 572 1.74 -30.51 -20.19
CA TYR A 572 2.91 -30.23 -21.01
C TYR A 572 2.91 -28.78 -21.44
N VAL A 573 4.06 -28.12 -21.33
CA VAL A 573 4.22 -26.75 -21.79
C VAL A 573 5.39 -26.64 -22.76
N ARG A 574 5.25 -25.75 -23.73
CA ARG A 574 6.27 -25.40 -24.74
C ARG A 574 6.45 -23.89 -24.75
N LEU A 575 7.69 -23.44 -24.72
CA LEU A 575 8.05 -22.13 -25.24
C LEU A 575 8.48 -22.30 -26.71
N LEU A 576 7.72 -21.69 -27.62
CA LEU A 576 8.03 -21.64 -29.05
C LEU A 576 8.47 -20.25 -29.41
N VAL A 577 9.73 -20.08 -29.82
CA VAL A 577 10.30 -18.80 -30.23
C VAL A 577 10.37 -18.74 -31.74
N THR A 578 9.72 -17.72 -32.31
CA THR A 578 9.65 -17.55 -33.78
C THR A 578 10.50 -16.40 -34.29
N GLN A 579 10.90 -15.47 -33.42
CA GLN A 579 11.73 -14.34 -33.80
C GLN A 579 12.57 -13.84 -32.63
N SER A 580 13.84 -13.54 -32.88
CA SER A 580 14.72 -12.78 -31.98
C SER A 580 14.94 -11.36 -32.53
N THR A 581 15.57 -10.49 -31.74
CA THR A 581 15.96 -9.13 -32.19
C THR A 581 17.05 -9.13 -33.25
N GLN A 582 17.75 -10.27 -33.44
CA GLN A 582 18.78 -10.46 -34.44
C GLN A 582 18.32 -11.46 -35.52
N ASN A 583 17.72 -10.96 -36.62
CA ASN A 583 17.52 -11.66 -37.91
C ASN A 583 17.14 -13.15 -37.88
N ASN A 584 16.04 -13.57 -37.26
CA ASN A 584 15.54 -14.96 -37.28
C ASN A 584 16.55 -16.06 -36.89
N SER A 585 17.78 -15.75 -36.58
CA SER A 585 18.73 -16.65 -35.93
C SER A 585 18.72 -16.32 -34.44
N LEU A 586 18.38 -17.28 -33.66
CA LEU A 586 18.16 -17.14 -32.25
C LEU A 586 19.43 -17.35 -31.47
N LYS A 587 19.66 -16.49 -30.54
CA LYS A 587 20.58 -16.77 -29.44
C LYS A 587 19.84 -16.72 -28.13
#